data_b390d188ae6c6f5e50de4f4ce17bf3d4
#
_entry.id   b390d188ae6c6f5e50de4f4ce17bf3d4
#
_cell.length_a   1.000
_cell.length_b   1.000
_cell.length_c   1.000
_cell.angle_alpha   90.00
_cell.angle_beta   90.00
_cell.angle_gamma   90.00
#
_symmetry.space_group_name_H-M   'P 1'
#
loop_
_entity.id
_entity.type
_entity.pdbx_description
1 polymer ?
#
loop_
_entity_poly.entity_id
_entity_poly.type
_entity_poly.pdbx_seq_one_letter_code
_entity_poly.pdbx_strand_id
1 'polypeptide(L)'
;MQAVILAAGMGRRLGDYTKNNTKCMVEVNGVKLIDRVIRQLSQVGISRLIIVDGYQGQQLKDYIGHRYDDVLPIRFIDNPIYDKTNNIYSLSLAKKELCEDDTLLLESDIIFEDGVLQMLLDNACPNLALVDKYESWMDGTMVKINAFGEIVNFVPKEAFDYREADEYYKTVNIYKFSREFSRDVYVPFLEVYTKVMGRNEYYEQVLRVITFLHHSDLRALPLQGQKWYEIDDVQDLDIASTLFSSGVTKYHEYHKRYGGFWRFPKLLDFCYLVNPYFPTQRMKDEMRANFDTLIANYPSGMYVNSLLAGKYFGIRQDYVVVGNGAAELIKVVMEEHSGGKVGVMFPTFDEYPNRLSKEQIVAFRSERADYSYTVDELMDFFADRDLSLLLLINPDNPSGQFIHRPDLLRLAAWCTARGIRLLVDESFVDFADGFGENTLLDNDVLAAYPEMMVMKSISKSYGVPGLRLGILATADTALIARVKKEVAIWNINSMAEFYMQIFGKYEKDYRRACELFVQERRQFFNELSEVPYLRVIPSQANYFLCEVTSRFTAAELTQKLIEHDVLISNCTLKRNMQGGRELIRLAVRDRKDDARIVEILKNL
;
A
#
# COMPACT_ATOMS: atom_id res chain seq x y z
N MET A 1 35.18 0.26 -21.20
CA MET A 1 34.23 1.10 -20.42
C MET A 1 34.51 0.94 -18.95
N GLN A 2 34.44 2.01 -18.18
CA GLN A 2 34.63 2.05 -16.73
C GLN A 2 33.36 2.44 -15.99
N ALA A 3 33.37 2.36 -14.65
CA ALA A 3 32.29 2.90 -13.82
C ALA A 3 32.87 3.90 -12.80
N VAL A 4 32.10 4.92 -12.44
CA VAL A 4 32.36 5.88 -11.37
C VAL A 4 31.20 5.84 -10.40
N ILE A 5 31.47 5.62 -9.10
CA ILE A 5 30.49 5.68 -8.02
C ILE A 5 30.80 6.87 -7.12
N LEU A 6 29.80 7.70 -6.84
CA LEU A 6 29.89 8.81 -5.90
C LEU A 6 29.44 8.35 -4.50
N ALA A 7 30.39 8.12 -3.60
CA ALA A 7 30.17 7.53 -2.27
C ALA A 7 30.68 8.42 -1.12
N ALA A 8 30.84 9.73 -1.34
CA ALA A 8 31.39 10.66 -0.34
C ALA A 8 30.37 11.14 0.70
N GLY A 9 29.08 10.91 0.49
CA GLY A 9 27.98 11.44 1.29
C GLY A 9 27.86 10.83 2.70
N MET A 10 27.37 11.62 3.66
CA MET A 10 27.26 11.23 5.08
C MET A 10 26.01 10.40 5.41
N GLY A 11 24.96 10.42 4.59
CA GLY A 11 23.72 9.68 4.83
C GLY A 11 23.02 9.98 6.16
N ARG A 12 23.03 11.21 6.64
CA ARG A 12 22.57 11.60 7.99
C ARG A 12 21.15 11.18 8.32
N ARG A 13 20.24 11.10 7.32
CA ARG A 13 18.83 10.70 7.49
C ARG A 13 18.66 9.21 7.85
N LEU A 14 19.67 8.39 7.61
CA LEU A 14 19.71 6.98 7.98
C LEU A 14 20.10 6.73 9.46
N GLY A 15 20.44 7.79 10.21
CA GLY A 15 20.68 7.71 11.65
C GLY A 15 21.77 6.71 12.05
N ASP A 16 21.41 5.73 12.86
CA ASP A 16 22.37 4.74 13.40
C ASP A 16 23.00 3.84 12.32
N TYR A 17 22.36 3.65 11.17
CA TYR A 17 22.89 2.83 10.06
C TYR A 17 24.15 3.45 9.43
N THR A 18 24.30 4.78 9.51
CA THR A 18 25.42 5.51 8.89
C THR A 18 26.29 6.26 9.90
N LYS A 19 26.01 6.18 11.21
CA LYS A 19 26.78 6.86 12.25
C LYS A 19 28.29 6.51 12.22
N ASN A 20 28.61 5.24 11.97
CA ASN A 20 29.95 4.71 11.85
C ASN A 20 30.14 3.95 10.53
N ASN A 21 29.46 4.38 9.47
CA ASN A 21 29.43 3.62 8.22
C ASN A 21 29.08 4.54 7.04
N THR A 22 29.55 4.23 5.85
CA THR A 22 29.15 4.98 4.65
C THR A 22 27.78 4.52 4.17
N LYS A 23 27.06 5.38 3.43
CA LYS A 23 25.74 5.10 2.88
C LYS A 23 25.74 3.84 1.99
N CYS A 24 26.76 3.65 1.16
CA CYS A 24 26.89 2.50 0.27
C CYS A 24 27.15 1.15 0.99
N MET A 25 27.51 1.18 2.27
CA MET A 25 27.69 -0.03 3.08
C MET A 25 26.42 -0.41 3.87
N VAL A 26 25.31 0.30 3.74
CA VAL A 26 24.02 -0.08 4.30
C VAL A 26 23.56 -1.38 3.67
N GLU A 27 22.97 -2.26 4.48
CA GLU A 27 22.52 -3.58 4.04
C GLU A 27 21.03 -3.59 3.70
N VAL A 28 20.71 -4.18 2.56
CA VAL A 28 19.35 -4.54 2.17
C VAL A 28 19.29 -6.06 2.06
N ASN A 29 18.46 -6.68 2.89
CA ASN A 29 18.32 -8.14 2.97
C ASN A 29 19.67 -8.88 3.16
N GLY A 30 20.52 -8.33 4.05
CA GLY A 30 21.82 -8.93 4.40
C GLY A 30 22.94 -8.74 3.37
N VAL A 31 22.72 -7.93 2.33
CA VAL A 31 23.74 -7.62 1.31
C VAL A 31 23.94 -6.11 1.25
N LYS A 32 25.20 -5.67 1.37
CA LYS A 32 25.54 -4.24 1.26
C LYS A 32 25.29 -3.71 -0.14
N LEU A 33 24.87 -2.46 -0.26
CA LEU A 33 24.63 -1.80 -1.55
C LEU A 33 25.89 -1.87 -2.43
N ILE A 34 27.05 -1.58 -1.86
CA ILE A 34 28.33 -1.60 -2.61
C ILE A 34 28.68 -3.00 -3.15
N ASP A 35 28.45 -4.07 -2.37
CA ASP A 35 28.72 -5.44 -2.80
C ASP A 35 27.81 -5.83 -3.98
N ARG A 36 26.55 -5.39 -3.92
CA ARG A 36 25.56 -5.63 -4.97
C ARG A 36 25.96 -4.94 -6.27
N VAL A 37 26.31 -3.66 -6.20
CA VAL A 37 26.71 -2.88 -7.38
C VAL A 37 28.00 -3.40 -8.00
N ILE A 38 29.04 -3.73 -7.19
CA ILE A 38 30.29 -4.30 -7.71
C ILE A 38 30.02 -5.61 -8.47
N ARG A 39 29.18 -6.49 -7.91
CA ARG A 39 28.79 -7.74 -8.59
C ARG A 39 28.08 -7.43 -9.92
N GLN A 40 27.11 -6.51 -9.94
CA GLN A 40 26.37 -6.16 -11.15
C GLN A 40 27.28 -5.54 -12.23
N LEU A 41 28.21 -4.68 -11.84
CA LEU A 41 29.21 -4.10 -12.76
C LEU A 41 30.15 -5.16 -13.35
N SER A 42 30.59 -6.12 -12.54
CA SER A 42 31.46 -7.20 -13.02
C SER A 42 30.76 -8.12 -14.05
N GLN A 43 29.46 -8.35 -13.87
CA GLN A 43 28.66 -9.18 -14.79
C GLN A 43 28.50 -8.57 -16.18
N VAL A 44 28.54 -7.23 -16.28
CA VAL A 44 28.40 -6.53 -17.57
C VAL A 44 29.74 -6.12 -18.20
N GLY A 45 30.84 -6.63 -17.71
CA GLY A 45 32.17 -6.48 -18.35
C GLY A 45 32.78 -5.09 -18.19
N ILE A 46 32.51 -4.38 -17.10
CA ILE A 46 33.20 -3.13 -16.77
C ILE A 46 34.68 -3.40 -16.48
N SER A 47 35.57 -2.62 -17.08
CA SER A 47 37.03 -2.84 -17.02
C SER A 47 37.66 -2.39 -15.71
N ARG A 48 37.10 -1.34 -15.06
CA ARG A 48 37.56 -0.80 -13.77
C ARG A 48 36.46 0.00 -13.09
N LEU A 49 36.51 0.09 -11.77
CA LEU A 49 35.64 0.89 -10.93
C LEU A 49 36.42 2.01 -10.23
N ILE A 50 35.94 3.22 -10.32
CA ILE A 50 36.42 4.38 -9.57
C ILE A 50 35.39 4.71 -8.49
N ILE A 51 35.78 4.75 -7.23
CA ILE A 51 34.93 5.15 -6.11
C ILE A 51 35.42 6.50 -5.58
N VAL A 52 34.58 7.51 -5.64
CA VAL A 52 34.84 8.80 -5.00
C VAL A 52 34.31 8.74 -3.59
N ASP A 53 35.18 8.56 -2.62
CA ASP A 53 34.86 8.42 -1.21
C ASP A 53 35.05 9.72 -0.41
N GLY A 54 34.64 9.73 0.85
CA GLY A 54 34.76 10.88 1.75
C GLY A 54 34.40 10.48 3.17
N TYR A 55 33.14 10.65 3.59
CA TYR A 55 32.72 10.26 4.94
C TYR A 55 32.96 8.77 5.19
N GLN A 56 33.70 8.45 6.26
CA GLN A 56 34.12 7.08 6.61
C GLN A 56 34.83 6.34 5.44
N GLY A 57 35.51 7.09 4.55
CA GLY A 57 36.16 6.53 3.36
C GLY A 57 37.22 5.48 3.68
N GLN A 58 37.98 5.64 4.78
CA GLN A 58 38.97 4.61 5.19
C GLN A 58 38.30 3.28 5.54
N GLN A 59 37.15 3.32 6.24
CA GLN A 59 36.39 2.12 6.57
C GLN A 59 35.85 1.41 5.31
N LEU A 60 35.43 2.16 4.30
CA LEU A 60 35.03 1.60 3.01
C LEU A 60 36.22 0.94 2.30
N LYS A 61 37.40 1.61 2.29
CA LYS A 61 38.64 1.07 1.72
C LYS A 61 39.07 -0.22 2.42
N ASP A 62 39.04 -0.22 3.76
CA ASP A 62 39.39 -1.42 4.58
C ASP A 62 38.41 -2.57 4.34
N TYR A 63 37.10 -2.26 4.18
CA TYR A 63 36.08 -3.25 3.89
C TYR A 63 36.26 -3.88 2.50
N ILE A 64 36.49 -3.07 1.49
CA ILE A 64 36.72 -3.54 0.11
C ILE A 64 38.07 -4.27 0.05
N GLY A 65 39.16 -3.66 0.57
CA GLY A 65 40.47 -4.28 0.66
C GLY A 65 40.86 -5.04 -0.61
N HIS A 66 41.22 -6.31 -0.46
CA HIS A 66 41.52 -7.22 -1.55
C HIS A 66 40.34 -8.12 -1.97
N ARG A 67 39.14 -7.86 -1.46
CA ARG A 67 37.96 -8.72 -1.63
C ARG A 67 37.55 -8.90 -3.10
N TYR A 68 37.82 -7.91 -3.92
CA TYR A 68 37.38 -7.83 -5.31
C TYR A 68 38.52 -7.78 -6.34
N ASP A 69 39.80 -7.98 -5.92
CA ASP A 69 40.95 -7.87 -6.80
C ASP A 69 40.87 -8.78 -8.04
N ASP A 70 40.33 -9.99 -7.86
CA ASP A 70 40.11 -10.94 -8.95
C ASP A 70 38.79 -10.73 -9.73
N VAL A 71 37.97 -9.77 -9.32
CA VAL A 71 36.64 -9.54 -9.89
C VAL A 71 36.62 -8.27 -10.74
N LEU A 72 37.07 -7.14 -10.15
CA LEU A 72 37.04 -5.83 -10.79
C LEU A 72 38.11 -4.92 -10.15
N PRO A 73 39.06 -4.37 -10.95
CA PRO A 73 40.03 -3.41 -10.43
C PRO A 73 39.34 -2.16 -9.87
N ILE A 74 39.58 -1.83 -8.59
CA ILE A 74 38.97 -0.70 -7.89
C ILE A 74 40.02 0.35 -7.55
N ARG A 75 39.71 1.62 -7.86
CA ARG A 75 40.51 2.79 -7.50
C ARG A 75 39.68 3.75 -6.68
N PHE A 76 40.27 4.32 -5.64
CA PHE A 76 39.66 5.33 -4.79
C PHE A 76 40.16 6.74 -5.13
N ILE A 77 39.24 7.71 -5.05
CA ILE A 77 39.53 9.16 -5.09
C ILE A 77 38.91 9.78 -3.85
N ASP A 78 39.74 10.38 -2.99
CA ASP A 78 39.28 10.95 -1.73
C ASP A 78 38.72 12.36 -1.93
N ASN A 79 37.54 12.64 -1.38
CA ASN A 79 37.00 13.99 -1.23
C ASN A 79 37.24 14.48 0.22
N PRO A 80 38.31 15.22 0.49
CA PRO A 80 38.67 15.60 1.85
C PRO A 80 37.76 16.70 2.47
N ILE A 81 36.88 17.30 1.68
CA ILE A 81 35.95 18.35 2.10
C ILE A 81 34.49 17.97 1.85
N TYR A 82 34.19 16.67 1.93
CA TYR A 82 32.85 16.11 1.68
C TYR A 82 31.75 16.76 2.53
N ASP A 83 32.11 17.25 3.74
CA ASP A 83 31.17 17.89 4.68
C ASP A 83 30.78 19.34 4.28
N LYS A 84 31.48 19.93 3.31
CA LYS A 84 31.31 21.31 2.81
C LYS A 84 30.94 21.36 1.32
N THR A 85 30.81 20.23 0.68
CA THR A 85 30.57 20.11 -0.77
C THR A 85 29.44 19.16 -1.07
N ASN A 86 28.87 19.27 -2.26
CA ASN A 86 27.89 18.33 -2.78
C ASN A 86 28.51 17.42 -3.87
N ASN A 87 27.70 16.57 -4.49
CA ASN A 87 28.14 15.55 -5.45
C ASN A 87 28.84 16.11 -6.69
N ILE A 88 28.56 17.37 -7.11
CA ILE A 88 29.29 18.04 -8.19
C ILE A 88 30.80 18.10 -7.93
N TYR A 89 31.21 18.39 -6.68
CA TYR A 89 32.63 18.43 -6.35
C TYR A 89 33.25 17.04 -6.34
N SER A 90 32.57 16.06 -5.78
CA SER A 90 33.02 14.66 -5.83
C SER A 90 33.23 14.21 -7.28
N LEU A 91 32.29 14.51 -8.18
CA LEU A 91 32.44 14.18 -9.60
C LEU A 91 33.59 14.95 -10.26
N SER A 92 33.82 16.22 -9.88
CA SER A 92 34.90 17.02 -10.42
C SER A 92 36.32 16.50 -10.07
N LEU A 93 36.44 15.74 -8.98
CA LEU A 93 37.67 15.06 -8.62
C LEU A 93 38.01 13.89 -9.56
N ALA A 94 36.98 13.23 -10.12
CA ALA A 94 37.11 12.15 -11.10
C ALA A 94 37.13 12.63 -12.58
N LYS A 95 37.27 13.93 -12.83
CA LYS A 95 37.20 14.51 -14.19
C LYS A 95 38.23 13.95 -15.17
N LYS A 96 39.42 13.56 -14.68
CA LYS A 96 40.47 12.95 -15.51
C LYS A 96 40.01 11.58 -15.99
N GLU A 97 39.49 10.77 -15.08
CA GLU A 97 38.99 9.43 -15.34
C GLU A 97 37.79 9.48 -16.33
N LEU A 98 36.89 10.44 -16.17
CA LEU A 98 35.76 10.65 -17.11
C LEU A 98 36.23 10.91 -18.55
N CYS A 99 37.39 11.52 -18.75
CA CYS A 99 37.95 11.79 -20.07
C CYS A 99 38.78 10.63 -20.65
N GLU A 100 39.03 9.58 -19.87
CA GLU A 100 39.90 8.46 -20.31
C GLU A 100 39.12 7.36 -21.04
N ASP A 101 37.86 7.09 -20.66
CA ASP A 101 37.07 5.99 -21.22
C ASP A 101 35.58 6.31 -21.14
N ASP A 102 34.75 5.56 -21.90
CA ASP A 102 33.29 5.56 -21.71
C ASP A 102 32.96 5.16 -20.28
N THR A 103 32.02 5.88 -19.67
CA THR A 103 31.79 5.80 -18.22
C THR A 103 30.33 5.56 -17.89
N LEU A 104 30.05 4.57 -17.02
CA LEU A 104 28.84 4.51 -16.22
C LEU A 104 29.04 5.32 -14.93
N LEU A 105 28.23 6.35 -14.74
CA LEU A 105 28.20 7.14 -13.51
C LEU A 105 27.02 6.69 -12.65
N LEU A 106 27.27 6.34 -11.38
CA LEU A 106 26.25 5.88 -10.44
C LEU A 106 26.34 6.63 -9.10
N GLU A 107 25.20 6.88 -8.48
CA GLU A 107 25.15 7.22 -7.06
C GLU A 107 25.25 5.96 -6.19
N SER A 108 25.67 6.13 -4.94
CA SER A 108 26.02 5.01 -4.06
C SER A 108 24.85 4.49 -3.20
N ASP A 109 23.71 5.11 -3.28
CA ASP A 109 22.52 4.91 -2.44
C ASP A 109 21.34 4.28 -3.18
N ILE A 110 21.59 3.81 -4.38
CA ILE A 110 20.58 3.17 -5.21
C ILE A 110 20.68 1.64 -5.16
N ILE A 111 19.52 0.99 -5.16
CA ILE A 111 19.36 -0.44 -5.37
C ILE A 111 18.52 -0.67 -6.61
N PHE A 112 18.90 -1.62 -7.45
CA PHE A 112 18.21 -1.94 -8.70
C PHE A 112 18.34 -3.42 -9.06
N GLU A 113 17.43 -3.90 -9.91
CA GLU A 113 17.43 -5.29 -10.39
C GLU A 113 18.61 -5.60 -11.31
N ASP A 114 19.03 -6.86 -11.31
CA ASP A 114 19.98 -7.38 -12.29
C ASP A 114 19.40 -7.17 -13.71
N GLY A 115 20.25 -6.84 -14.66
CA GLY A 115 19.83 -6.53 -16.04
C GLY A 115 19.63 -5.03 -16.33
N VAL A 116 19.45 -4.16 -15.33
CA VAL A 116 19.33 -2.71 -15.54
C VAL A 116 20.56 -2.13 -16.23
N LEU A 117 21.75 -2.53 -15.80
CA LEU A 117 23.01 -2.08 -16.43
C LEU A 117 23.16 -2.61 -17.86
N GLN A 118 22.77 -3.88 -18.11
CA GLN A 118 22.81 -4.47 -19.43
C GLN A 118 21.91 -3.72 -20.42
N MET A 119 20.72 -3.30 -19.97
CA MET A 119 19.79 -2.49 -20.77
C MET A 119 20.43 -1.15 -21.25
N LEU A 120 21.23 -0.50 -20.37
CA LEU A 120 22.00 0.71 -20.74
C LEU A 120 23.10 0.40 -21.76
N LEU A 121 23.78 -0.71 -21.60
CA LEU A 121 24.89 -1.08 -22.50
C LEU A 121 24.41 -1.54 -23.88
N ASP A 122 23.30 -2.24 -23.95
CA ASP A 122 22.70 -2.72 -25.18
C ASP A 122 22.13 -1.57 -26.04
N ASN A 123 21.86 -0.43 -25.43
CA ASN A 123 21.38 0.73 -26.16
C ASN A 123 22.49 1.41 -26.95
N ALA A 124 22.29 1.59 -28.26
CA ALA A 124 23.27 2.17 -29.18
C ALA A 124 23.58 3.66 -28.93
N CYS A 125 22.73 4.38 -28.19
CA CYS A 125 22.97 5.79 -27.88
C CYS A 125 24.20 5.91 -26.96
N PRO A 126 25.18 6.78 -27.28
CA PRO A 126 26.41 6.89 -26.50
C PRO A 126 26.22 7.57 -25.15
N ASN A 127 25.20 8.45 -25.03
CA ASN A 127 24.96 9.23 -23.82
C ASN A 127 23.51 9.03 -23.38
N LEU A 128 23.33 8.42 -22.19
CA LEU A 128 22.03 8.06 -21.65
C LEU A 128 21.91 8.47 -20.18
N ALA A 129 20.72 8.96 -19.81
CA ALA A 129 20.26 9.02 -18.43
C ALA A 129 19.16 7.97 -18.25
N LEU A 130 19.36 7.05 -17.33
CA LEU A 130 18.31 6.11 -16.94
C LEU A 130 17.23 6.86 -16.14
N VAL A 131 15.97 6.69 -16.53
CA VAL A 131 14.85 7.40 -15.91
C VAL A 131 13.69 6.47 -15.63
N ASP A 132 12.85 6.82 -14.66
CA ASP A 132 11.57 6.15 -14.41
C ASP A 132 10.44 7.17 -14.31
N LYS A 133 9.23 6.76 -14.59
CA LYS A 133 8.05 7.61 -14.48
C LYS A 133 7.92 8.10 -13.04
N TYR A 134 7.64 9.39 -12.85
CA TYR A 134 7.53 9.96 -11.51
C TYR A 134 6.50 9.23 -10.65
N GLU A 135 6.90 8.91 -9.44
CA GLU A 135 6.05 8.39 -8.35
C GLU A 135 6.22 9.27 -7.11
N SER A 136 5.21 9.30 -6.25
CA SER A 136 5.14 10.23 -5.10
C SER A 136 6.24 10.06 -4.03
N TRP A 137 6.96 8.95 -4.05
CA TRP A 137 8.10 8.71 -3.16
C TRP A 137 9.41 9.33 -3.67
N MET A 138 9.47 9.64 -4.98
CA MET A 138 10.68 10.12 -5.64
C MET A 138 10.94 11.59 -5.30
N ASP A 139 12.18 11.90 -4.93
CA ASP A 139 12.67 13.24 -4.62
C ASP A 139 13.88 13.58 -5.50
N GLY A 140 14.32 14.85 -5.49
CA GLY A 140 15.49 15.33 -6.22
C GLY A 140 15.21 15.79 -7.66
N THR A 141 16.14 15.54 -8.57
CA THR A 141 16.09 16.06 -9.94
C THR A 141 15.16 15.23 -10.82
N MET A 142 14.20 15.91 -11.45
CA MET A 142 13.31 15.34 -12.45
C MET A 142 13.74 15.74 -13.84
N VAL A 143 13.22 15.04 -14.86
CA VAL A 143 13.42 15.41 -16.26
C VAL A 143 12.10 15.43 -17.01
N LYS A 144 12.00 16.34 -18.00
CA LYS A 144 10.99 16.28 -19.07
C LYS A 144 11.64 15.74 -20.33
N ILE A 145 10.94 14.84 -20.99
CA ILE A 145 11.39 14.21 -22.24
C ILE A 145 10.41 14.50 -23.37
N ASN A 146 10.92 14.65 -24.58
CA ASN A 146 10.08 14.79 -25.78
C ASN A 146 9.70 13.43 -26.37
N ALA A 147 8.90 13.46 -27.45
CA ALA A 147 8.45 12.25 -28.14
C ALA A 147 9.59 11.41 -28.79
N PHE A 148 10.78 11.98 -28.90
CA PHE A 148 11.97 11.31 -29.45
C PHE A 148 12.89 10.73 -28.37
N GLY A 149 12.50 10.83 -27.07
CA GLY A 149 13.29 10.38 -25.93
C GLY A 149 14.44 11.33 -25.55
N GLU A 150 14.48 12.55 -26.10
CA GLU A 150 15.49 13.54 -25.73
C GLU A 150 15.08 14.25 -24.45
N ILE A 151 16.04 14.48 -23.55
CA ILE A 151 15.82 15.25 -22.34
C ILE A 151 15.79 16.73 -22.71
N VAL A 152 14.63 17.36 -22.56
CA VAL A 152 14.44 18.79 -22.90
C VAL A 152 14.61 19.71 -21.69
N ASN A 153 14.53 19.19 -20.48
CA ASN A 153 14.76 19.95 -19.26
C ASN A 153 15.12 19.04 -18.08
N PHE A 154 16.09 19.45 -17.28
CA PHE A 154 16.33 18.96 -15.94
C PHE A 154 15.63 19.91 -14.95
N VAL A 155 14.64 19.43 -14.24
CA VAL A 155 13.79 20.20 -13.33
C VAL A 155 14.28 20.00 -11.91
N PRO A 156 14.90 21.00 -11.27
CA PRO A 156 15.32 20.88 -9.88
C PRO A 156 14.09 20.85 -8.96
N LYS A 157 14.28 20.38 -7.73
CA LYS A 157 13.21 20.21 -6.73
C LYS A 157 12.36 21.48 -6.54
N GLU A 158 12.99 22.65 -6.50
CA GLU A 158 12.33 23.94 -6.29
C GLU A 158 11.44 24.38 -7.45
N ALA A 159 11.69 23.82 -8.65
CA ALA A 159 10.93 24.12 -9.85
C ALA A 159 9.89 23.03 -10.21
N PHE A 160 9.74 22.02 -9.36
CA PHE A 160 8.78 20.94 -9.57
C PHE A 160 7.35 21.45 -9.38
N ASP A 161 6.49 21.29 -10.41
CA ASP A 161 5.06 21.61 -10.33
C ASP A 161 4.24 20.31 -10.21
N TYR A 162 3.64 20.08 -9.05
CA TYR A 162 2.81 18.90 -8.79
C TYR A 162 1.60 18.77 -9.73
N ARG A 163 1.18 19.86 -10.41
CA ARG A 163 0.10 19.83 -11.41
C ARG A 163 0.52 19.15 -12.70
N GLU A 164 1.82 19.13 -12.97
CA GLU A 164 2.46 18.53 -14.15
C GLU A 164 3.15 17.19 -13.82
N ALA A 165 2.85 16.60 -12.65
CA ALA A 165 3.53 15.38 -12.16
C ALA A 165 3.52 14.23 -13.18
N ASP A 166 2.45 14.12 -13.98
CA ASP A 166 2.32 13.12 -15.03
C ASP A 166 3.26 13.33 -16.23
N GLU A 167 3.91 14.49 -16.36
CA GLU A 167 4.88 14.78 -17.43
C GLU A 167 6.32 14.46 -17.03
N TYR A 168 6.57 14.28 -15.71
CA TYR A 168 7.92 14.11 -15.20
C TYR A 168 8.38 12.66 -15.18
N TYR A 169 9.71 12.52 -15.31
CA TYR A 169 10.46 11.31 -15.02
C TYR A 169 11.53 11.64 -13.99
N LYS A 170 11.78 10.74 -13.06
CA LYS A 170 12.90 10.82 -12.11
C LYS A 170 14.15 10.20 -12.73
N THR A 171 15.28 10.86 -12.59
CA THR A 171 16.58 10.23 -12.87
C THR A 171 16.84 9.09 -11.87
N VAL A 172 17.20 7.91 -12.36
CA VAL A 172 17.58 6.76 -11.51
C VAL A 172 18.98 6.95 -10.92
N ASN A 173 19.62 8.08 -11.24
CA ASN A 173 20.99 8.42 -10.85
C ASN A 173 22.01 7.42 -11.40
N ILE A 174 21.71 6.85 -12.57
CA ILE A 174 22.63 6.04 -13.40
C ILE A 174 22.70 6.67 -14.79
N TYR A 175 23.91 6.98 -15.21
CA TYR A 175 24.17 7.62 -16.51
C TYR A 175 25.23 6.85 -17.29
N LYS A 176 25.09 6.84 -18.61
CA LYS A 176 26.11 6.37 -19.56
C LYS A 176 26.63 7.58 -20.30
N PHE A 177 27.92 7.86 -20.21
CA PHE A 177 28.60 8.94 -20.92
C PHE A 177 29.71 8.38 -21.79
N SER A 178 29.73 8.78 -23.06
CA SER A 178 30.88 8.50 -23.92
C SER A 178 32.10 9.34 -23.47
N ARG A 179 33.28 8.82 -23.79
CA ARG A 179 34.53 9.53 -23.54
C ARG A 179 34.55 10.91 -24.24
N GLU A 180 34.06 10.96 -25.48
CA GLU A 180 33.97 12.18 -26.29
C GLU A 180 33.05 13.22 -25.62
N PHE A 181 31.85 12.83 -25.21
CA PHE A 181 30.94 13.73 -24.50
C PHE A 181 31.54 14.24 -23.20
N SER A 182 32.17 13.36 -22.43
CA SER A 182 32.81 13.72 -21.17
C SER A 182 33.94 14.73 -21.38
N ARG A 183 34.84 14.47 -22.36
CA ARG A 183 36.02 15.29 -22.62
C ARG A 183 35.69 16.64 -23.26
N ASP A 184 34.78 16.64 -24.27
CA ASP A 184 34.59 17.78 -25.14
C ASP A 184 33.42 18.67 -24.68
N VAL A 185 32.49 18.14 -23.87
CA VAL A 185 31.30 18.85 -23.42
C VAL A 185 31.20 18.87 -21.90
N TYR A 186 31.00 17.71 -21.25
CA TYR A 186 30.59 17.68 -19.85
C TYR A 186 31.65 18.23 -18.90
N VAL A 187 32.91 17.77 -18.99
CA VAL A 187 33.98 18.19 -18.09
C VAL A 187 34.32 19.67 -18.23
N PRO A 188 34.41 20.26 -19.43
CA PRO A 188 34.60 21.71 -19.59
C PRO A 188 33.48 22.52 -18.88
N PHE A 189 32.21 22.13 -19.06
CA PHE A 189 31.08 22.78 -18.38
C PHE A 189 31.13 22.57 -16.86
N LEU A 190 31.48 21.37 -16.38
CA LEU A 190 31.64 21.04 -14.97
C LEU A 190 32.70 21.93 -14.31
N GLU A 191 33.84 22.14 -14.96
CA GLU A 191 34.89 22.99 -14.45
C GLU A 191 34.49 24.46 -14.35
N VAL A 192 33.83 24.99 -15.37
CA VAL A 192 33.33 26.36 -15.39
C VAL A 192 32.25 26.55 -14.33
N TYR A 193 31.26 25.62 -14.32
CA TYR A 193 30.13 25.67 -13.38
C TYR A 193 30.63 25.65 -11.92
N THR A 194 31.54 24.72 -11.58
CA THR A 194 32.12 24.61 -10.23
C THR A 194 32.88 25.85 -9.81
N LYS A 195 33.55 26.55 -10.74
CA LYS A 195 34.26 27.81 -10.46
C LYS A 195 33.32 29.00 -10.24
N VAL A 196 32.19 29.04 -10.98
CA VAL A 196 31.26 30.18 -10.98
C VAL A 196 30.21 30.05 -9.88
N MET A 197 29.57 28.88 -9.80
CA MET A 197 28.44 28.61 -8.89
C MET A 197 28.85 27.99 -7.57
N GLY A 198 30.08 27.47 -7.49
CA GLY A 198 30.63 26.87 -6.28
C GLY A 198 30.60 25.33 -6.29
N ARG A 199 30.91 24.78 -5.13
CA ARG A 199 31.12 23.32 -4.95
C ARG A 199 29.98 22.62 -4.21
N ASN A 200 28.91 23.34 -3.87
CA ASN A 200 27.80 22.83 -3.09
C ASN A 200 26.52 22.70 -3.93
N GLU A 201 26.67 22.25 -5.18
CA GLU A 201 25.61 22.05 -6.14
C GLU A 201 25.51 20.56 -6.55
N TYR A 202 24.41 20.20 -7.21
CA TYR A 202 24.25 18.89 -7.83
C TYR A 202 24.85 18.89 -9.23
N TYR A 203 25.52 17.80 -9.62
CA TYR A 203 26.15 17.69 -10.95
C TYR A 203 25.12 17.71 -12.10
N GLU A 204 23.87 17.38 -11.85
CA GLU A 204 22.77 17.48 -12.82
C GLU A 204 22.49 18.93 -13.25
N GLN A 205 22.87 19.92 -12.45
CA GLN A 205 22.76 21.32 -12.85
C GLN A 205 23.68 21.64 -14.06
N VAL A 206 24.80 20.94 -14.18
CA VAL A 206 25.67 21.03 -15.36
C VAL A 206 24.95 20.45 -16.57
N LEU A 207 24.31 19.28 -16.44
CA LEU A 207 23.50 18.66 -17.51
C LEU A 207 22.36 19.58 -17.94
N ARG A 208 21.71 20.26 -16.99
CA ARG A 208 20.66 21.23 -17.25
C ARG A 208 21.16 22.39 -18.14
N VAL A 209 22.32 22.97 -17.83
CA VAL A 209 22.91 24.05 -18.63
C VAL A 209 23.24 23.55 -20.03
N ILE A 210 23.85 22.38 -20.17
CA ILE A 210 24.19 21.77 -21.46
C ILE A 210 22.94 21.54 -22.30
N THR A 211 21.85 21.06 -21.70
CA THR A 211 20.56 20.82 -22.37
C THR A 211 19.96 22.11 -22.90
N PHE A 212 19.97 23.20 -22.13
CA PHE A 212 19.46 24.50 -22.60
C PHE A 212 20.27 25.12 -23.74
N LEU A 213 21.54 24.77 -23.86
CA LEU A 213 22.39 25.26 -24.95
C LEU A 213 22.28 24.41 -26.23
N HIS A 214 21.38 23.44 -26.27
CA HIS A 214 21.18 22.51 -27.39
C HIS A 214 22.45 21.77 -27.84
N HIS A 215 23.37 21.54 -26.90
CA HIS A 215 24.62 20.78 -27.11
C HIS A 215 24.59 19.39 -26.47
N SER A 216 23.40 18.91 -26.10
CA SER A 216 23.28 17.63 -25.39
C SER A 216 22.80 16.56 -26.34
N ASP A 217 23.69 15.59 -26.62
CA ASP A 217 23.29 14.30 -27.20
C ASP A 217 22.79 13.31 -26.12
N LEU A 218 22.41 13.83 -24.94
CA LEU A 218 21.95 13.03 -23.80
C LEU A 218 20.46 12.68 -23.97
N ARG A 219 20.17 11.38 -24.04
CA ARG A 219 18.81 10.85 -24.15
C ARG A 219 18.36 10.18 -22.86
N ALA A 220 17.08 10.19 -22.61
CA ALA A 220 16.47 9.39 -21.56
C ALA A 220 16.30 7.94 -22.02
N LEU A 221 16.60 7.01 -21.13
CA LEU A 221 16.23 5.60 -21.27
C LEU A 221 15.25 5.23 -20.15
N PRO A 222 13.94 5.19 -20.43
CA PRO A 222 12.95 4.81 -19.43
C PRO A 222 13.05 3.33 -19.04
N LEU A 223 12.95 3.06 -17.76
CA LEU A 223 12.76 1.71 -17.23
C LEU A 223 11.45 1.10 -17.77
N GLN A 224 11.46 -0.19 -18.06
CA GLN A 224 10.32 -0.94 -18.58
C GLN A 224 9.70 -1.87 -17.52
N GLY A 225 9.69 -1.42 -16.28
CA GLY A 225 9.14 -2.19 -15.16
C GLY A 225 10.19 -2.80 -14.24
N GLN A 226 11.47 -2.66 -14.50
CA GLN A 226 12.54 -3.08 -13.59
C GLN A 226 12.40 -2.36 -12.25
N LYS A 227 12.72 -3.07 -11.16
CA LYS A 227 12.67 -2.50 -9.81
C LYS A 227 13.94 -1.75 -9.50
N TRP A 228 13.78 -0.61 -8.88
CA TRP A 228 14.85 0.18 -8.32
C TRP A 228 14.32 1.01 -7.14
N TYR A 229 15.21 1.49 -6.30
CA TYR A 229 14.85 2.40 -5.20
C TYR A 229 16.07 3.22 -4.79
N GLU A 230 15.85 4.48 -4.37
CA GLU A 230 16.85 5.36 -3.77
C GLU A 230 16.66 5.34 -2.25
N ILE A 231 17.74 5.08 -1.49
CA ILE A 231 17.66 4.86 -0.05
C ILE A 231 18.24 6.07 0.66
N ASP A 232 17.39 6.98 1.04
CA ASP A 232 17.76 8.23 1.67
C ASP A 232 17.56 8.25 3.19
N ASP A 233 16.57 7.53 3.68
CA ASP A 233 16.24 7.46 5.09
C ASP A 233 15.82 6.03 5.52
N VAL A 234 15.40 5.88 6.78
CA VAL A 234 15.01 4.57 7.35
C VAL A 234 13.72 4.02 6.74
N GLN A 235 12.81 4.88 6.27
CA GLN A 235 11.60 4.45 5.58
C GLN A 235 11.94 3.90 4.19
N ASP A 236 12.84 4.55 3.48
CA ASP A 236 13.32 4.09 2.18
C ASP A 236 14.01 2.73 2.29
N LEU A 237 14.82 2.55 3.34
CA LEU A 237 15.48 1.27 3.63
C LEU A 237 14.44 0.16 3.88
N ASP A 238 13.37 0.43 4.62
CA ASP A 238 12.29 -0.51 4.87
C ASP A 238 11.52 -0.86 3.58
N ILE A 239 11.25 0.12 2.72
CA ILE A 239 10.60 -0.11 1.42
C ILE A 239 11.51 -0.90 0.49
N ALA A 240 12.77 -0.51 0.36
CA ALA A 240 13.75 -1.22 -0.46
C ALA A 240 13.92 -2.68 0.00
N SER A 241 13.98 -2.92 1.32
CA SER A 241 14.04 -4.26 1.89
C SER A 241 12.83 -5.11 1.51
N THR A 242 11.64 -4.51 1.46
CA THR A 242 10.42 -5.19 1.01
C THR A 242 10.45 -5.48 -0.49
N LEU A 243 10.78 -4.49 -1.32
CA LEU A 243 10.81 -4.62 -2.78
C LEU A 243 11.81 -5.68 -3.28
N PHE A 244 12.97 -5.76 -2.62
CA PHE A 244 14.07 -6.66 -2.99
C PHE A 244 14.14 -7.94 -2.15
N SER A 245 13.10 -8.23 -1.36
CA SER A 245 12.89 -9.53 -0.74
C SER A 245 12.22 -10.51 -1.71
N SER A 246 12.21 -11.80 -1.37
CA SER A 246 11.62 -12.87 -2.17
C SER A 246 10.86 -13.88 -1.31
N GLY A 247 9.99 -14.65 -1.92
CA GLY A 247 9.29 -15.79 -1.31
C GLY A 247 8.55 -15.43 -0.02
N VAL A 248 8.76 -16.24 1.01
CA VAL A 248 8.11 -16.09 2.34
C VAL A 248 8.41 -14.74 2.97
N THR A 249 9.66 -14.28 2.87
CA THR A 249 10.09 -13.00 3.43
C THR A 249 9.32 -11.84 2.78
N LYS A 250 9.19 -11.81 1.45
CA LYS A 250 8.44 -10.79 0.73
C LYS A 250 6.97 -10.76 1.15
N TYR A 251 6.34 -11.94 1.25
CA TYR A 251 4.97 -12.05 1.74
C TYR A 251 4.80 -11.47 3.14
N HIS A 252 5.70 -11.83 4.08
CA HIS A 252 5.64 -11.32 5.46
C HIS A 252 5.91 -9.81 5.54
N GLU A 253 6.84 -9.29 4.74
CA GLU A 253 7.15 -7.85 4.69
C GLU A 253 5.94 -7.02 4.26
N TYR A 254 5.16 -7.48 3.27
CA TYR A 254 3.91 -6.83 2.92
C TYR A 254 2.83 -7.01 3.99
N HIS A 255 2.68 -8.22 4.52
CA HIS A 255 1.58 -8.54 5.45
C HIS A 255 1.67 -7.78 6.77
N LYS A 256 2.88 -7.58 7.31
CA LYS A 256 3.11 -6.83 8.57
C LYS A 256 2.71 -5.36 8.49
N ARG A 257 2.52 -4.80 7.27
CA ARG A 257 2.17 -3.39 7.07
C ARG A 257 0.70 -3.09 7.31
N TYR A 258 -0.18 -4.06 7.21
CA TYR A 258 -1.64 -3.90 7.34
C TYR A 258 -2.25 -2.80 6.45
N GLY A 259 -1.56 -2.36 5.38
CA GLY A 259 -1.97 -1.28 4.49
C GLY A 259 -0.79 -0.40 4.05
N GLY A 260 -1.09 0.79 3.51
CA GLY A 260 -0.06 1.71 3.02
C GLY A 260 0.56 1.27 1.69
N PHE A 261 -0.15 0.44 0.94
CA PHE A 261 0.35 -0.15 -0.30
C PHE A 261 0.46 0.83 -1.46
N TRP A 262 -0.01 2.07 -1.31
CA TRP A 262 0.27 3.15 -2.28
C TRP A 262 1.77 3.44 -2.47
N ARG A 263 2.63 3.00 -1.52
CA ARG A 263 4.10 3.03 -1.65
C ARG A 263 4.65 1.94 -2.57
N PHE A 264 3.79 1.02 -3.01
CA PHE A 264 4.12 -0.12 -3.86
C PHE A 264 3.15 -0.17 -5.04
N PRO A 265 3.22 0.78 -6.00
CA PRO A 265 2.19 0.96 -7.02
C PRO A 265 2.05 -0.23 -7.98
N LYS A 266 3.06 -1.08 -8.08
CA LYS A 266 3.00 -2.32 -8.90
C LYS A 266 2.31 -3.48 -8.17
N LEU A 267 2.12 -3.38 -6.83
CA LEU A 267 1.48 -4.43 -6.04
C LEU A 267 -0.03 -4.43 -6.27
N LEU A 268 -0.57 -5.56 -6.69
CA LEU A 268 -2.00 -5.81 -6.71
C LEU A 268 -2.44 -6.37 -5.36
N ASP A 269 -3.14 -5.55 -4.59
CA ASP A 269 -3.66 -5.93 -3.29
C ASP A 269 -5.04 -6.58 -3.41
N PHE A 270 -5.11 -7.89 -3.14
CA PHE A 270 -6.34 -8.67 -3.00
C PHE A 270 -6.67 -9.02 -1.54
N CYS A 271 -6.01 -8.35 -0.55
CA CYS A 271 -6.27 -8.53 0.88
C CYS A 271 -7.26 -7.51 1.44
N TYR A 272 -7.08 -6.23 1.05
CA TYR A 272 -7.82 -5.09 1.61
C TYR A 272 -8.83 -4.55 0.59
N LEU A 273 -10.05 -4.48 1.00
CA LEU A 273 -11.23 -4.69 0.18
C LEU A 273 -12.05 -3.42 0.13
N VAL A 274 -12.12 -2.78 -1.03
CA VAL A 274 -12.95 -1.58 -1.26
C VAL A 274 -13.64 -1.67 -2.61
N ASN A 275 -14.76 -0.95 -2.75
CA ASN A 275 -15.46 -0.81 -4.03
C ASN A 275 -14.58 0.00 -5.00
N PRO A 276 -14.15 -0.57 -6.14
CA PRO A 276 -13.31 0.14 -7.11
C PRO A 276 -14.10 1.15 -7.97
N TYR A 277 -15.43 1.03 -8.01
CA TYR A 277 -16.31 1.83 -8.86
C TYR A 277 -16.80 3.10 -8.19
N PHE A 278 -16.49 3.30 -6.91
CA PHE A 278 -16.86 4.49 -6.13
C PHE A 278 -15.73 4.89 -5.18
N PRO A 279 -15.49 6.20 -4.89
CA PRO A 279 -16.19 7.41 -5.37
C PRO A 279 -15.95 7.73 -6.84
N THR A 280 -16.94 8.41 -7.47
CA THR A 280 -16.79 8.90 -8.86
C THR A 280 -15.69 9.96 -8.96
N GLN A 281 -15.16 10.16 -10.16
CA GLN A 281 -14.16 11.20 -10.41
C GLN A 281 -14.69 12.58 -10.02
N ARG A 282 -15.96 12.89 -10.35
CA ARG A 282 -16.61 14.16 -9.98
C ARG A 282 -16.62 14.40 -8.47
N MET A 283 -16.89 13.37 -7.67
CA MET A 283 -16.88 13.47 -6.21
C MET A 283 -15.45 13.72 -5.68
N LYS A 284 -14.46 13.03 -6.26
CA LYS A 284 -13.05 13.25 -5.94
C LYS A 284 -12.61 14.68 -6.25
N ASP A 285 -13.07 15.24 -7.38
CA ASP A 285 -12.75 16.61 -7.79
C ASP A 285 -13.42 17.64 -6.86
N GLU A 286 -14.65 17.39 -6.39
CA GLU A 286 -15.30 18.23 -5.38
C GLU A 286 -14.53 18.20 -4.05
N MET A 287 -14.02 17.04 -3.63
CA MET A 287 -13.16 16.94 -2.44
C MET A 287 -11.83 17.69 -2.61
N ARG A 288 -11.18 17.56 -3.76
CA ARG A 288 -9.94 18.28 -4.08
C ARG A 288 -10.14 19.80 -4.06
N ALA A 289 -11.24 20.28 -4.63
CA ALA A 289 -11.56 21.72 -4.66
C ALA A 289 -11.74 22.33 -3.26
N ASN A 290 -12.04 21.54 -2.25
CA ASN A 290 -12.20 21.98 -0.87
C ASN A 290 -11.02 21.62 0.04
N PHE A 291 -9.96 21.00 -0.50
CA PHE A 291 -8.83 20.46 0.27
C PHE A 291 -8.22 21.50 1.22
N ASP A 292 -7.86 22.68 0.70
CA ASP A 292 -7.18 23.73 1.48
C ASP A 292 -8.04 24.20 2.68
N THR A 293 -9.35 24.29 2.47
CA THR A 293 -10.29 24.64 3.55
C THR A 293 -10.39 23.52 4.59
N LEU A 294 -10.53 22.30 4.13
CA LEU A 294 -10.75 21.14 5.02
C LEU A 294 -9.51 20.78 5.85
N ILE A 295 -8.31 20.93 5.30
CA ILE A 295 -7.09 20.64 6.04
C ILE A 295 -6.76 21.70 7.10
N ALA A 296 -7.22 22.94 6.90
CA ALA A 296 -6.94 24.06 7.78
C ALA A 296 -7.98 24.26 8.91
N ASN A 297 -9.09 23.50 8.91
CA ASN A 297 -10.17 23.67 9.87
C ASN A 297 -10.45 22.37 10.66
N TYR A 298 -10.80 22.54 11.93
CA TYR A 298 -11.29 21.43 12.74
C TYR A 298 -12.62 20.91 12.19
N PRO A 299 -12.90 19.61 12.29
CA PRO A 299 -14.22 19.07 12.02
C PRO A 299 -15.21 19.51 13.09
N SER A 300 -16.51 19.35 12.79
CA SER A 300 -17.57 19.55 13.77
C SER A 300 -17.55 18.49 14.87
N GLY A 301 -18.23 18.77 15.97
CA GLY A 301 -18.42 17.80 17.04
C GLY A 301 -19.50 16.75 16.71
N MET A 302 -19.67 15.79 17.63
CA MET A 302 -20.54 14.62 17.48
C MET A 302 -22.00 14.98 17.17
N TYR A 303 -22.49 16.15 17.62
CA TYR A 303 -23.84 16.59 17.28
C TYR A 303 -24.06 16.69 15.76
N VAL A 304 -23.16 17.41 15.07
CA VAL A 304 -23.23 17.58 13.61
C VAL A 304 -22.97 16.26 12.89
N ASN A 305 -21.98 15.50 13.34
CA ASN A 305 -21.64 14.22 12.74
C ASN A 305 -22.80 13.21 12.81
N SER A 306 -23.51 13.15 13.95
CA SER A 306 -24.71 12.31 14.09
C SER A 306 -25.86 12.82 13.23
N LEU A 307 -26.01 14.15 13.06
CA LEU A 307 -27.02 14.73 12.16
C LEU A 307 -26.74 14.33 10.70
N LEU A 308 -25.50 14.45 10.26
CA LEU A 308 -25.09 14.06 8.90
C LEU A 308 -25.30 12.56 8.66
N ALA A 309 -24.88 11.72 9.60
CA ALA A 309 -25.08 10.27 9.51
C ALA A 309 -26.57 9.90 9.52
N GLY A 310 -27.37 10.51 10.39
CA GLY A 310 -28.82 10.30 10.42
C GLY A 310 -29.50 10.67 9.10
N LYS A 311 -29.17 11.83 8.55
CA LYS A 311 -29.64 12.26 7.23
C LYS A 311 -29.22 11.26 6.13
N TYR A 312 -27.98 10.81 6.19
CA TYR A 312 -27.39 9.94 5.19
C TYR A 312 -28.04 8.55 5.16
N PHE A 313 -28.22 7.93 6.34
CA PHE A 313 -28.80 6.59 6.46
C PHE A 313 -30.33 6.58 6.60
N GLY A 314 -30.98 7.74 6.61
CA GLY A 314 -32.42 7.86 6.79
C GLY A 314 -32.90 7.47 8.21
N ILE A 315 -32.01 7.54 9.22
CA ILE A 315 -32.30 7.18 10.60
C ILE A 315 -32.26 8.38 11.53
N ARG A 316 -32.85 8.27 12.70
CA ARG A 316 -32.88 9.35 13.71
C ARG A 316 -31.47 9.69 14.18
N GLN A 317 -31.21 10.98 14.38
CA GLN A 317 -29.91 11.47 14.86
C GLN A 317 -29.51 10.92 16.23
N ASP A 318 -30.48 10.67 17.10
CA ASP A 318 -30.29 10.15 18.44
C ASP A 318 -30.05 8.62 18.45
N TYR A 319 -30.26 7.94 17.32
CA TYR A 319 -29.99 6.52 17.12
C TYR A 319 -28.58 6.21 16.60
N VAL A 320 -27.77 7.22 16.27
CA VAL A 320 -26.49 6.99 15.59
C VAL A 320 -25.33 7.71 16.26
N VAL A 321 -24.19 7.05 16.26
CA VAL A 321 -22.88 7.61 16.60
C VAL A 321 -21.90 7.32 15.47
N VAL A 322 -21.03 8.31 15.18
CA VAL A 322 -20.00 8.22 14.14
C VAL A 322 -18.64 8.00 14.79
N GLY A 323 -17.87 7.03 14.27
CA GLY A 323 -16.55 6.70 14.76
C GLY A 323 -15.45 6.90 13.71
N ASN A 324 -14.22 7.00 14.19
CA ASN A 324 -13.00 6.98 13.37
C ASN A 324 -12.75 5.55 12.82
N GLY A 325 -13.57 5.18 11.84
CA GLY A 325 -13.77 3.82 11.38
C GLY A 325 -14.60 2.99 12.37
N ALA A 326 -15.10 1.86 11.89
CA ALA A 326 -15.81 0.92 12.76
C ALA A 326 -14.92 0.40 13.92
N ALA A 327 -13.60 0.34 13.74
CA ALA A 327 -12.67 -0.16 14.75
C ALA A 327 -12.71 0.62 16.08
N GLU A 328 -12.90 1.95 16.05
CA GLU A 328 -13.08 2.75 17.26
C GLU A 328 -14.36 2.33 17.99
N LEU A 329 -15.46 2.19 17.27
CA LEU A 329 -16.75 1.80 17.84
C LEU A 329 -16.78 0.35 18.31
N ILE A 330 -16.11 -0.56 17.59
CA ILE A 330 -15.90 -1.95 18.01
C ILE A 330 -15.24 -1.99 19.39
N LYS A 331 -14.16 -1.22 19.57
CA LYS A 331 -13.46 -1.15 20.87
C LYS A 331 -14.42 -0.73 21.97
N VAL A 332 -15.14 0.39 21.81
CA VAL A 332 -16.06 0.92 22.84
C VAL A 332 -17.19 -0.08 23.15
N VAL A 333 -17.82 -0.67 22.13
CA VAL A 333 -18.90 -1.64 22.33
C VAL A 333 -18.41 -2.90 23.03
N MET A 334 -17.24 -3.41 22.66
CA MET A 334 -16.72 -4.64 23.28
C MET A 334 -16.27 -4.40 24.74
N GLU A 335 -15.74 -3.22 25.07
CA GLU A 335 -15.40 -2.81 26.44
C GLU A 335 -16.66 -2.66 27.31
N GLU A 336 -17.75 -2.11 26.79
CA GLU A 336 -19.05 -2.01 27.47
C GLU A 336 -19.62 -3.41 27.84
N HIS A 337 -19.32 -4.44 27.05
CA HIS A 337 -19.79 -5.80 27.27
C HIS A 337 -18.73 -6.73 27.92
N SER A 338 -17.64 -6.17 28.44
CA SER A 338 -16.53 -6.93 29.00
C SER A 338 -16.87 -7.73 30.28
N GLY A 339 -18.01 -7.48 30.90
CA GLY A 339 -18.46 -8.19 32.11
C GLY A 339 -19.24 -9.49 31.86
N GLY A 340 -19.60 -9.80 30.60
CA GLY A 340 -20.45 -10.94 30.26
C GLY A 340 -19.86 -11.89 29.23
N LYS A 341 -20.60 -12.94 28.91
CA LYS A 341 -20.25 -13.85 27.82
C LYS A 341 -20.79 -13.35 26.49
N VAL A 342 -19.97 -13.52 25.44
CA VAL A 342 -20.27 -13.09 24.07
C VAL A 342 -20.32 -14.29 23.14
N GLY A 343 -21.47 -14.51 22.49
CA GLY A 343 -21.63 -15.49 21.43
C GLY A 343 -20.94 -15.01 20.14
N VAL A 344 -20.06 -15.83 19.57
CA VAL A 344 -19.28 -15.48 18.37
C VAL A 344 -19.29 -16.65 17.39
N MET A 345 -19.59 -16.39 16.13
CA MET A 345 -19.45 -17.35 15.05
C MET A 345 -18.01 -17.37 14.54
N PHE A 346 -17.40 -18.56 14.45
CA PHE A 346 -16.04 -18.72 13.94
C PHE A 346 -16.01 -19.57 12.65
N PRO A 347 -15.08 -19.26 11.74
CA PRO A 347 -14.11 -18.16 11.74
C PRO A 347 -14.79 -16.79 11.60
N THR A 348 -14.15 -15.72 12.08
CA THR A 348 -14.73 -14.37 12.06
C THR A 348 -13.66 -13.28 11.82
N PHE A 349 -14.07 -12.00 11.83
CA PHE A 349 -13.17 -10.88 11.83
C PHE A 349 -12.54 -10.71 13.23
N ASP A 350 -11.21 -10.84 13.29
CA ASP A 350 -10.47 -10.98 14.55
C ASP A 350 -10.54 -9.75 15.48
N GLU A 351 -10.89 -8.56 14.97
CA GLU A 351 -10.96 -7.34 15.78
C GLU A 351 -11.95 -7.47 16.96
N TYR A 352 -13.06 -8.16 16.76
CA TYR A 352 -14.03 -8.39 17.83
C TYR A 352 -13.51 -9.35 18.91
N PRO A 353 -13.13 -10.60 18.58
CA PRO A 353 -12.67 -11.54 19.60
C PRO A 353 -11.32 -11.16 20.22
N ASN A 354 -10.51 -10.31 19.57
CA ASN A 354 -9.28 -9.80 20.15
C ASN A 354 -9.51 -8.81 21.30
N ARG A 355 -10.73 -8.28 21.45
CA ARG A 355 -11.16 -7.42 22.55
C ARG A 355 -11.73 -8.18 23.75
N LEU A 356 -11.82 -9.51 23.66
CA LEU A 356 -12.40 -10.39 24.67
C LEU A 356 -11.36 -11.34 25.23
N SER A 357 -11.51 -11.72 26.51
CA SER A 357 -10.79 -12.85 27.06
C SER A 357 -11.34 -14.18 26.50
N LYS A 358 -10.55 -15.24 26.57
CA LYS A 358 -10.99 -16.56 26.08
C LYS A 358 -12.23 -17.08 26.83
N GLU A 359 -12.34 -16.76 28.12
CA GLU A 359 -13.42 -17.17 29.02
C GLU A 359 -14.74 -16.48 28.69
N GLN A 360 -14.69 -15.30 28.08
CA GLN A 360 -15.87 -14.55 27.65
C GLN A 360 -16.47 -15.08 26.34
N ILE A 361 -15.69 -15.76 25.52
CA ILE A 361 -16.11 -16.18 24.18
C ILE A 361 -16.89 -17.51 24.28
N VAL A 362 -18.15 -17.50 23.82
CA VAL A 362 -18.94 -18.68 23.54
C VAL A 362 -18.96 -18.88 22.01
N ALA A 363 -18.16 -19.83 21.55
CA ALA A 363 -17.88 -20.01 20.13
C ALA A 363 -18.85 -20.96 19.46
N PHE A 364 -19.60 -20.50 18.47
CA PHE A 364 -20.29 -21.34 17.50
C PHE A 364 -19.34 -21.64 16.32
N ARG A 365 -19.37 -22.89 15.83
CA ARG A 365 -18.59 -23.31 14.65
C ARG A 365 -19.47 -24.15 13.76
N SER A 366 -19.62 -23.71 12.51
CA SER A 366 -20.27 -24.55 11.50
C SER A 366 -19.36 -25.72 11.14
N GLU A 367 -19.92 -26.92 11.04
CA GLU A 367 -19.23 -28.11 10.54
C GLU A 367 -19.28 -28.22 9.02
N ARG A 368 -20.07 -27.37 8.35
CA ARG A 368 -20.19 -27.38 6.90
C ARG A 368 -18.92 -26.88 6.22
N ALA A 369 -18.62 -27.48 5.09
CA ALA A 369 -17.39 -27.17 4.35
C ALA A 369 -17.36 -25.73 3.78
N ASP A 370 -18.51 -25.09 3.61
CA ASP A 370 -18.67 -23.71 3.17
C ASP A 370 -18.88 -22.72 4.32
N TYR A 371 -18.79 -23.18 5.58
CA TYR A 371 -19.02 -22.42 6.80
C TYR A 371 -20.43 -21.83 6.92
N SER A 372 -21.41 -22.29 6.12
CA SER A 372 -22.79 -21.85 6.21
C SER A 372 -23.45 -22.32 7.51
N TYR A 373 -24.42 -21.55 7.97
CA TYR A 373 -25.29 -21.89 9.12
C TYR A 373 -26.62 -21.16 8.98
N THR A 374 -27.61 -21.62 9.70
CA THR A 374 -28.95 -21.03 9.75
C THR A 374 -29.19 -20.33 11.09
N VAL A 375 -30.16 -19.43 11.12
CA VAL A 375 -30.56 -18.76 12.37
C VAL A 375 -31.11 -19.76 13.37
N ASP A 376 -31.82 -20.80 12.91
CA ASP A 376 -32.34 -21.84 13.81
C ASP A 376 -31.20 -22.59 14.52
N GLU A 377 -30.12 -22.94 13.80
CA GLU A 377 -28.93 -23.56 14.39
C GLU A 377 -28.25 -22.65 15.43
N LEU A 378 -28.23 -21.34 15.18
CA LEU A 378 -27.70 -20.38 16.15
C LEU A 378 -28.59 -20.30 17.40
N MET A 379 -29.91 -20.19 17.22
CA MET A 379 -30.87 -20.12 18.32
C MET A 379 -30.83 -21.39 19.17
N ASP A 380 -30.76 -22.56 18.57
CA ASP A 380 -30.64 -23.85 19.27
C ASP A 380 -29.32 -23.97 20.02
N PHE A 381 -28.21 -23.59 19.37
CA PHE A 381 -26.89 -23.65 20.01
C PHE A 381 -26.78 -22.71 21.22
N PHE A 382 -27.35 -21.52 21.14
CA PHE A 382 -27.25 -20.51 22.20
C PHE A 382 -28.41 -20.57 23.21
N ALA A 383 -29.40 -21.46 23.04
CA ALA A 383 -30.62 -21.50 23.84
C ALA A 383 -30.38 -21.60 25.36
N ASP A 384 -29.43 -22.45 25.76
CA ASP A 384 -29.12 -22.75 27.18
C ASP A 384 -27.84 -22.03 27.66
N ARG A 385 -27.39 -20.99 26.93
CA ARG A 385 -26.19 -20.25 27.25
C ARG A 385 -26.51 -18.85 27.74
N ASP A 386 -25.94 -18.49 28.89
CA ASP A 386 -26.07 -17.14 29.45
C ASP A 386 -25.15 -16.18 28.67
N LEU A 387 -25.73 -15.39 27.75
CA LEU A 387 -25.03 -14.43 26.92
C LEU A 387 -25.47 -13.00 27.26
N SER A 388 -24.51 -12.09 27.33
CA SER A 388 -24.78 -10.64 27.36
C SER A 388 -24.89 -10.05 25.95
N LEU A 389 -24.19 -10.65 24.99
CA LEU A 389 -24.10 -10.19 23.61
C LEU A 389 -23.99 -11.37 22.65
N LEU A 390 -24.70 -11.30 21.53
CA LEU A 390 -24.50 -12.16 20.36
C LEU A 390 -23.95 -11.29 19.21
N LEU A 391 -22.79 -11.64 18.68
CA LEU A 391 -22.12 -10.96 17.58
C LEU A 391 -22.33 -11.72 16.28
N LEU A 392 -22.83 -11.03 15.25
CA LEU A 392 -22.99 -11.54 13.90
C LEU A 392 -22.39 -10.57 12.89
N ILE A 393 -21.55 -11.06 12.00
CA ILE A 393 -21.05 -10.30 10.83
C ILE A 393 -21.82 -10.78 9.60
N ASN A 394 -22.47 -9.87 8.89
CA ASN A 394 -23.36 -10.24 7.79
C ASN A 394 -23.25 -9.27 6.60
N PRO A 395 -22.72 -9.70 5.46
CA PRO A 395 -22.05 -10.98 5.14
C PRO A 395 -20.85 -11.29 6.01
N ASP A 396 -20.63 -12.58 6.31
CA ASP A 396 -19.61 -13.07 7.24
C ASP A 396 -18.18 -12.92 6.68
N ASN A 397 -17.21 -12.69 7.56
CA ASN A 397 -15.79 -12.58 7.21
C ASN A 397 -14.97 -13.64 7.97
N PRO A 398 -14.37 -14.63 7.29
CA PRO A 398 -13.95 -14.62 5.89
C PRO A 398 -14.85 -15.41 4.92
N SER A 399 -15.90 -16.08 5.36
CA SER A 399 -16.64 -17.03 4.54
C SER A 399 -17.51 -16.39 3.44
N GLY A 400 -17.97 -15.15 3.66
CA GLY A 400 -18.92 -14.47 2.77
C GLY A 400 -20.35 -14.99 2.88
N GLN A 401 -20.64 -15.87 3.84
CA GLN A 401 -21.99 -16.39 4.10
C GLN A 401 -22.93 -15.26 4.51
N PHE A 402 -24.20 -15.41 4.14
CA PHE A 402 -25.16 -14.34 4.27
C PHE A 402 -26.50 -14.83 4.83
N ILE A 403 -27.02 -14.14 5.82
CA ILE A 403 -28.34 -14.35 6.38
C ILE A 403 -29.27 -13.25 5.87
N HIS A 404 -30.40 -13.63 5.30
CA HIS A 404 -31.38 -12.68 4.77
C HIS A 404 -32.10 -11.91 5.89
N ARG A 405 -32.51 -10.68 5.59
CA ARG A 405 -33.17 -9.76 6.56
C ARG A 405 -34.31 -10.39 7.36
N PRO A 406 -35.26 -11.19 6.79
CA PRO A 406 -36.31 -11.82 7.59
C PRO A 406 -35.79 -12.73 8.70
N ASP A 407 -34.73 -13.50 8.43
CA ASP A 407 -34.10 -14.38 9.42
C ASP A 407 -33.31 -13.60 10.47
N LEU A 408 -32.66 -12.48 10.07
CA LEU A 408 -32.05 -11.56 11.03
C LEU A 408 -33.05 -10.98 12.01
N LEU A 409 -34.25 -10.60 11.53
CA LEU A 409 -35.34 -10.11 12.39
C LEU A 409 -35.87 -11.19 13.34
N ARG A 410 -35.93 -12.45 12.90
CA ARG A 410 -36.26 -13.61 13.78
C ARG A 410 -35.21 -13.74 14.88
N LEU A 411 -33.93 -13.64 14.55
CA LEU A 411 -32.83 -13.68 15.51
C LEU A 411 -32.89 -12.50 16.50
N ALA A 412 -33.18 -11.30 16.01
CA ALA A 412 -33.35 -10.11 16.85
C ALA A 412 -34.51 -10.29 17.86
N ALA A 413 -35.65 -10.79 17.41
CA ALA A 413 -36.79 -11.09 18.27
C ALA A 413 -36.44 -12.15 19.34
N TRP A 414 -35.72 -13.20 18.95
CA TRP A 414 -35.27 -14.26 19.85
C TRP A 414 -34.27 -13.75 20.91
N CYS A 415 -33.32 -12.87 20.50
CA CYS A 415 -32.38 -12.22 21.42
C CYS A 415 -33.11 -11.32 22.40
N THR A 416 -34.01 -10.46 21.93
CA THR A 416 -34.80 -9.52 22.76
C THR A 416 -35.61 -10.29 23.81
N ALA A 417 -36.28 -11.40 23.43
CA ALA A 417 -37.04 -12.22 24.37
C ALA A 417 -36.19 -12.86 25.50
N ARG A 418 -34.87 -12.90 25.33
CA ARG A 418 -33.90 -13.47 26.31
C ARG A 418 -33.04 -12.39 26.99
N GLY A 419 -33.24 -11.12 26.71
CA GLY A 419 -32.39 -10.05 27.23
C GLY A 419 -30.96 -10.07 26.70
N ILE A 420 -30.71 -10.73 25.55
CA ILE A 420 -29.43 -10.79 24.88
C ILE A 420 -29.35 -9.62 23.91
N ARG A 421 -28.28 -8.81 23.98
CA ARG A 421 -28.02 -7.81 22.94
C ARG A 421 -27.55 -8.49 21.67
N LEU A 422 -27.99 -8.01 20.51
CA LEU A 422 -27.57 -8.50 19.21
C LEU A 422 -26.76 -7.41 18.51
N LEU A 423 -25.49 -7.66 18.20
CA LEU A 423 -24.68 -6.79 17.34
C LEU A 423 -24.57 -7.43 15.95
N VAL A 424 -25.10 -6.73 14.95
CA VAL A 424 -24.95 -7.12 13.54
C VAL A 424 -23.99 -6.15 12.85
N ASP A 425 -22.87 -6.67 12.35
CA ASP A 425 -21.92 -5.90 11.55
C ASP A 425 -22.29 -6.00 10.06
N GLU A 426 -22.83 -4.92 9.52
CA GLU A 426 -23.24 -4.78 8.13
C GLU A 426 -22.18 -4.15 7.22
N SER A 427 -20.90 -4.21 7.58
CA SER A 427 -19.82 -3.56 6.80
C SER A 427 -19.74 -4.02 5.34
N PHE A 428 -20.31 -5.16 5.00
CA PHE A 428 -20.30 -5.73 3.65
C PHE A 428 -21.69 -5.88 3.01
N VAL A 429 -22.77 -5.47 3.68
CA VAL A 429 -24.16 -5.72 3.23
C VAL A 429 -24.48 -5.08 1.87
N ASP A 430 -23.86 -3.95 1.54
CA ASP A 430 -24.10 -3.24 0.28
C ASP A 430 -23.53 -3.97 -0.95
N PHE A 431 -22.71 -5.00 -0.72
CA PHE A 431 -22.18 -5.88 -1.78
C PHE A 431 -23.11 -7.08 -2.05
N ALA A 432 -24.07 -7.34 -1.18
CA ALA A 432 -25.00 -8.45 -1.35
C ALA A 432 -26.01 -8.19 -2.49
N ASP A 433 -26.56 -9.26 -3.04
CA ASP A 433 -27.67 -9.19 -3.98
C ASP A 433 -28.88 -8.49 -3.32
N GLY A 434 -29.64 -7.68 -4.06
CA GLY A 434 -30.77 -6.89 -3.50
C GLY A 434 -30.27 -5.66 -2.73
N PHE A 435 -29.50 -4.79 -3.39
CA PHE A 435 -28.99 -3.56 -2.81
C PHE A 435 -30.07 -2.76 -2.06
N GLY A 436 -29.81 -2.43 -0.79
CA GLY A 436 -30.69 -1.65 0.07
C GLY A 436 -31.85 -2.43 0.72
N GLU A 437 -32.12 -3.66 0.29
CA GLU A 437 -33.21 -4.47 0.86
C GLU A 437 -32.82 -5.20 2.14
N ASN A 438 -31.51 -5.40 2.33
CA ASN A 438 -30.97 -6.28 3.37
C ASN A 438 -30.51 -5.53 4.63
N THR A 439 -30.39 -4.20 4.61
CA THR A 439 -29.93 -3.43 5.76
C THR A 439 -30.95 -3.41 6.89
N LEU A 440 -30.46 -3.41 8.13
CA LEU A 440 -31.24 -3.20 9.36
C LEU A 440 -31.25 -1.74 9.81
N LEU A 441 -30.59 -0.85 9.07
CA LEU A 441 -30.61 0.60 9.30
C LEU A 441 -31.95 1.20 8.85
N ASP A 442 -32.95 0.99 9.69
CA ASP A 442 -34.34 1.39 9.48
C ASP A 442 -34.93 1.81 10.85
N ASN A 443 -35.61 2.97 10.93
CA ASN A 443 -36.12 3.49 12.19
C ASN A 443 -37.12 2.57 12.88
N ASP A 444 -38.01 1.94 12.10
CA ASP A 444 -39.05 1.07 12.65
C ASP A 444 -38.45 -0.23 13.14
N VAL A 445 -37.45 -0.76 12.41
CA VAL A 445 -36.71 -1.96 12.82
C VAL A 445 -35.90 -1.70 14.09
N LEU A 446 -35.14 -0.60 14.14
CA LEU A 446 -34.35 -0.25 15.32
C LEU A 446 -35.26 -0.02 16.54
N ALA A 447 -36.40 0.67 16.35
CA ALA A 447 -37.36 0.90 17.43
C ALA A 447 -38.05 -0.37 17.92
N ALA A 448 -38.31 -1.34 17.02
CA ALA A 448 -38.89 -2.63 17.38
C ALA A 448 -37.93 -3.52 18.18
N TYR A 449 -36.62 -3.37 17.97
CA TYR A 449 -35.57 -4.16 18.61
C TYR A 449 -34.50 -3.28 19.26
N PRO A 450 -34.80 -2.58 20.36
CA PRO A 450 -33.86 -1.64 20.99
C PRO A 450 -32.59 -2.30 21.54
N GLU A 451 -32.62 -3.62 21.78
CA GLU A 451 -31.45 -4.41 22.17
C GLU A 451 -30.51 -4.71 20.97
N MET A 452 -30.94 -4.42 19.74
CA MET A 452 -30.15 -4.62 18.55
C MET A 452 -29.25 -3.40 18.27
N MET A 453 -28.01 -3.68 17.92
CA MET A 453 -27.02 -2.73 17.44
C MET A 453 -26.60 -3.08 16.03
N VAL A 454 -26.49 -2.09 15.16
CA VAL A 454 -25.99 -2.24 13.79
C VAL A 454 -24.68 -1.48 13.65
N MET A 455 -23.60 -2.20 13.38
CA MET A 455 -22.29 -1.64 13.07
C MET A 455 -22.11 -1.56 11.55
N LYS A 456 -21.57 -0.48 11.03
CA LYS A 456 -21.28 -0.37 9.60
C LYS A 456 -20.01 0.42 9.34
N SER A 457 -19.06 -0.19 8.64
CA SER A 457 -17.88 0.50 8.12
C SER A 457 -18.22 1.23 6.82
N ILE A 458 -17.95 2.53 6.77
CA ILE A 458 -18.13 3.34 5.55
C ILE A 458 -16.88 3.29 4.65
N SER A 459 -15.90 2.44 4.98
CA SER A 459 -14.65 2.34 4.22
C SER A 459 -14.76 1.41 3.01
N LYS A 460 -15.63 0.40 3.07
CA LYS A 460 -15.62 -0.75 2.16
C LYS A 460 -16.40 -0.47 0.88
N SER A 461 -17.73 -0.54 0.94
CA SER A 461 -18.62 -0.32 -0.21
C SER A 461 -18.53 1.12 -0.76
N TYR A 462 -18.20 2.06 0.10
CA TYR A 462 -18.03 3.47 -0.26
C TYR A 462 -16.64 3.82 -0.84
N GLY A 463 -15.71 2.88 -0.90
CA GLY A 463 -14.39 3.05 -1.53
C GLY A 463 -13.48 4.10 -0.89
N VAL A 464 -13.67 4.44 0.38
CA VAL A 464 -12.97 5.52 1.08
C VAL A 464 -12.29 5.07 2.38
N PRO A 465 -11.46 4.02 2.37
CA PRO A 465 -10.85 3.48 3.59
C PRO A 465 -9.94 4.50 4.29
N GLY A 466 -9.33 5.43 3.54
CA GLY A 466 -8.47 6.48 4.06
C GLY A 466 -9.19 7.55 4.87
N LEU A 467 -10.50 7.74 4.68
CA LEU A 467 -11.29 8.72 5.44
C LEU A 467 -11.60 8.25 6.86
N ARG A 468 -11.50 6.95 7.13
CA ARG A 468 -11.73 6.38 8.47
C ARG A 468 -13.12 6.69 9.02
N LEU A 469 -14.18 6.23 8.36
CA LEU A 469 -15.57 6.40 8.78
C LEU A 469 -16.22 5.07 9.15
N GLY A 470 -17.00 5.08 10.22
CA GLY A 470 -17.88 4.00 10.62
C GLY A 470 -19.03 4.52 11.48
N ILE A 471 -20.09 3.78 11.59
CA ILE A 471 -21.24 4.11 12.44
C ILE A 471 -21.65 2.93 13.31
N LEU A 472 -22.24 3.24 14.46
CA LEU A 472 -23.04 2.34 15.27
C LEU A 472 -24.44 2.94 15.40
N ALA A 473 -25.46 2.13 15.14
CA ALA A 473 -26.85 2.53 15.24
C ALA A 473 -27.66 1.59 16.15
N THR A 474 -28.52 2.15 16.99
CA THR A 474 -29.48 1.43 17.84
C THR A 474 -30.54 2.40 18.36
N ALA A 475 -31.72 1.93 18.70
CA ALA A 475 -32.73 2.72 19.39
C ALA A 475 -32.46 2.90 20.89
N ASP A 476 -31.50 2.19 21.48
CA ASP A 476 -31.01 2.45 22.85
C ASP A 476 -30.24 3.78 22.88
N THR A 477 -30.97 4.90 23.01
CA THR A 477 -30.38 6.24 23.05
C THR A 477 -29.46 6.45 24.26
N ALA A 478 -29.66 5.68 25.34
CA ALA A 478 -28.78 5.73 26.51
C ALA A 478 -27.42 5.11 26.19
N LEU A 479 -27.39 4.00 25.47
CA LEU A 479 -26.14 3.42 24.96
C LEU A 479 -25.46 4.38 23.98
N ILE A 480 -26.19 4.96 23.02
CA ILE A 480 -25.64 5.95 22.10
C ILE A 480 -25.01 7.12 22.85
N ALA A 481 -25.67 7.62 23.92
CA ALA A 481 -25.12 8.71 24.73
C ALA A 481 -23.84 8.31 25.47
N ARG A 482 -23.74 7.05 25.97
CA ARG A 482 -22.52 6.54 26.59
C ARG A 482 -21.39 6.42 25.56
N VAL A 483 -21.63 5.77 24.43
CA VAL A 483 -20.64 5.63 23.36
C VAL A 483 -20.13 6.99 22.87
N LYS A 484 -21.01 7.99 22.74
CA LYS A 484 -20.61 9.37 22.38
C LYS A 484 -19.67 10.04 23.39
N LYS A 485 -19.66 9.60 24.65
CA LYS A 485 -18.72 10.10 25.67
C LYS A 485 -17.37 9.41 25.64
N GLU A 486 -17.34 8.15 25.19
CA GLU A 486 -16.13 7.34 25.14
C GLU A 486 -15.28 7.61 23.89
N VAL A 487 -15.87 8.12 22.80
CA VAL A 487 -15.11 8.54 21.62
C VAL A 487 -14.48 9.90 21.87
N ALA A 488 -13.30 10.13 21.27
CA ALA A 488 -12.58 11.39 21.42
C ALA A 488 -13.35 12.59 20.84
N ILE A 489 -13.12 13.80 21.38
CA ILE A 489 -13.56 15.02 20.72
C ILE A 489 -12.88 15.10 19.34
N TRP A 490 -13.65 15.53 18.33
CA TRP A 490 -13.16 15.58 16.93
C TRP A 490 -12.59 14.24 16.45
N ASN A 491 -13.24 13.15 16.81
CA ASN A 491 -12.80 11.80 16.50
C ASN A 491 -12.71 11.45 15.00
N ILE A 492 -13.43 12.18 14.14
CA ILE A 492 -13.27 12.07 12.69
C ILE A 492 -12.59 13.32 12.13
N ASN A 493 -11.99 13.20 10.96
CA ASN A 493 -11.35 14.33 10.28
C ASN A 493 -12.35 15.13 9.42
N SER A 494 -12.00 16.37 9.09
CA SER A 494 -12.86 17.28 8.30
C SER A 494 -13.14 16.76 6.88
N MET A 495 -12.22 16.01 6.27
CA MET A 495 -12.45 15.34 4.98
C MET A 495 -13.56 14.30 5.08
N ALA A 496 -13.59 13.53 6.17
CA ALA A 496 -14.62 12.53 6.44
C ALA A 496 -15.99 13.17 6.67
N GLU A 497 -16.05 14.26 7.45
CA GLU A 497 -17.27 15.04 7.64
C GLU A 497 -17.78 15.60 6.32
N PHE A 498 -16.92 16.24 5.54
CA PHE A 498 -17.28 16.79 4.24
C PHE A 498 -17.76 15.72 3.26
N TYR A 499 -17.14 14.55 3.27
CA TYR A 499 -17.59 13.40 2.49
C TYR A 499 -19.06 13.04 2.82
N MET A 500 -19.41 12.92 4.12
CA MET A 500 -20.79 12.67 4.54
C MET A 500 -21.73 13.81 4.11
N GLN A 501 -21.29 15.06 4.19
CA GLN A 501 -22.07 16.23 3.81
C GLN A 501 -22.45 16.21 2.32
N ILE A 502 -21.52 15.86 1.42
CA ILE A 502 -21.75 15.90 -0.02
C ILE A 502 -22.37 14.62 -0.59
N PHE A 503 -22.32 13.50 0.14
CA PHE A 503 -22.71 12.18 -0.37
C PHE A 503 -24.09 12.13 -1.01
N GLY A 504 -25.08 12.84 -0.46
CA GLY A 504 -26.43 12.87 -1.02
C GLY A 504 -26.52 13.28 -2.50
N LYS A 505 -25.51 14.01 -3.00
CA LYS A 505 -25.40 14.37 -4.43
C LYS A 505 -25.02 13.18 -5.31
N TYR A 506 -24.42 12.14 -4.71
CA TYR A 506 -23.78 10.99 -5.39
C TYR A 506 -24.43 9.65 -5.05
N GLU A 507 -25.57 9.65 -4.36
CA GLU A 507 -26.27 8.43 -3.94
C GLU A 507 -26.63 7.51 -5.12
N LYS A 508 -27.07 8.09 -6.24
CA LYS A 508 -27.40 7.33 -7.46
C LYS A 508 -26.16 6.67 -8.08
N ASP A 509 -25.04 7.40 -8.04
CA ASP A 509 -23.75 6.87 -8.53
C ASP A 509 -23.24 5.74 -7.64
N TYR A 510 -23.44 5.90 -6.32
CA TYR A 510 -23.11 4.84 -5.36
C TYR A 510 -23.91 3.56 -5.59
N ARG A 511 -25.22 3.67 -5.75
CA ARG A 511 -26.11 2.53 -6.08
C ARG A 511 -25.63 1.81 -7.33
N ARG A 512 -25.39 2.56 -8.41
CA ARG A 512 -24.87 2.01 -9.65
C ARG A 512 -23.51 1.32 -9.48
N ALA A 513 -22.62 1.87 -8.67
CA ALA A 513 -21.33 1.28 -8.37
C ALA A 513 -21.46 -0.06 -7.62
N CYS A 514 -22.41 -0.18 -6.68
CA CYS A 514 -22.71 -1.43 -6.01
C CYS A 514 -23.32 -2.48 -6.98
N GLU A 515 -24.19 -2.06 -7.90
CA GLU A 515 -24.75 -2.93 -8.93
C GLU A 515 -23.67 -3.47 -9.88
N LEU A 516 -22.75 -2.61 -10.33
CA LEU A 516 -21.58 -3.00 -11.14
C LEU A 516 -20.70 -3.99 -10.36
N PHE A 517 -20.50 -3.72 -9.08
CA PHE A 517 -19.71 -4.60 -8.23
C PHE A 517 -20.33 -6.01 -8.12
N VAL A 518 -21.64 -6.11 -7.95
CA VAL A 518 -22.34 -7.42 -7.91
C VAL A 518 -22.15 -8.19 -9.22
N GLN A 519 -22.16 -7.48 -10.36
CA GLN A 519 -21.91 -8.13 -11.67
C GLN A 519 -20.47 -8.65 -11.74
N GLU A 520 -19.49 -7.84 -11.33
CA GLU A 520 -18.08 -8.25 -11.30
C GLU A 520 -17.84 -9.42 -10.36
N ARG A 521 -18.42 -9.39 -9.14
CA ARG A 521 -18.34 -10.50 -8.20
C ARG A 521 -18.82 -11.81 -8.81
N ARG A 522 -19.95 -11.81 -9.53
CA ARG A 522 -20.50 -13.00 -10.19
C ARG A 522 -19.59 -13.50 -11.30
N GLN A 523 -19.04 -12.58 -12.09
CA GLN A 523 -18.12 -12.93 -13.17
C GLN A 523 -16.82 -13.52 -12.61
N PHE A 524 -16.22 -12.87 -11.60
CA PHE A 524 -15.01 -13.35 -10.96
C PHE A 524 -15.19 -14.70 -10.28
N PHE A 525 -16.37 -14.96 -9.66
CA PHE A 525 -16.72 -16.27 -9.12
C PHE A 525 -16.66 -17.37 -10.19
N ASN A 526 -17.27 -17.13 -11.36
CA ASN A 526 -17.29 -18.09 -12.45
C ASN A 526 -15.88 -18.39 -12.94
N GLU A 527 -15.06 -17.34 -13.16
CA GLU A 527 -13.70 -17.47 -13.66
C GLU A 527 -12.74 -18.14 -12.66
N LEU A 528 -12.87 -17.84 -11.36
CA LEU A 528 -12.12 -18.52 -10.31
C LEU A 528 -12.51 -20.00 -10.20
N SER A 529 -13.77 -20.32 -10.41
CA SER A 529 -14.28 -21.69 -10.36
C SER A 529 -13.75 -22.58 -11.51
N GLU A 530 -13.20 -21.96 -12.56
CA GLU A 530 -12.50 -22.68 -13.64
C GLU A 530 -11.04 -23.05 -13.28
N VAL A 531 -10.48 -22.54 -12.17
CA VAL A 531 -9.14 -22.88 -11.72
C VAL A 531 -9.17 -24.26 -11.06
N PRO A 532 -8.50 -25.29 -11.64
CA PRO A 532 -8.77 -26.69 -11.30
C PRO A 532 -8.37 -27.10 -9.88
N TYR A 533 -7.53 -26.34 -9.22
CA TYR A 533 -7.07 -26.61 -7.85
C TYR A 533 -7.69 -25.69 -6.79
N LEU A 534 -8.70 -24.87 -7.17
CA LEU A 534 -9.45 -24.03 -6.25
C LEU A 534 -10.89 -24.50 -6.11
N ARG A 535 -11.38 -24.62 -4.90
CA ARG A 535 -12.81 -24.69 -4.58
C ARG A 535 -13.25 -23.35 -4.02
N VAL A 536 -14.01 -22.59 -4.80
CA VAL A 536 -14.49 -21.26 -4.45
C VAL A 536 -15.77 -21.38 -3.63
N ILE A 537 -15.81 -20.77 -2.44
CA ILE A 537 -17.00 -20.72 -1.60
C ILE A 537 -17.87 -19.53 -2.05
N PRO A 538 -19.17 -19.75 -2.39
CA PRO A 538 -20.08 -18.66 -2.77
C PRO A 538 -20.15 -17.58 -1.68
N SER A 539 -20.13 -16.31 -2.10
CA SER A 539 -20.05 -15.18 -1.19
C SER A 539 -21.00 -14.05 -1.59
N GLN A 540 -21.59 -13.40 -0.59
CA GLN A 540 -22.33 -12.16 -0.74
C GLN A 540 -21.53 -10.92 -0.30
N ALA A 541 -20.26 -11.11 0.11
CA ALA A 541 -19.31 -10.04 0.43
C ALA A 541 -18.51 -9.60 -0.80
N ASN A 542 -17.50 -8.78 -0.60
CA ASN A 542 -16.57 -8.34 -1.66
C ASN A 542 -15.27 -9.18 -1.70
N TYR A 543 -15.37 -10.45 -1.35
CA TYR A 543 -14.27 -11.42 -1.39
C TYR A 543 -14.82 -12.85 -1.52
N PHE A 544 -13.95 -13.76 -1.90
CA PHE A 544 -14.19 -15.20 -1.87
C PHE A 544 -13.17 -15.86 -0.95
N LEU A 545 -13.68 -16.73 -0.06
CA LEU A 545 -12.87 -17.73 0.60
C LEU A 545 -12.74 -18.91 -0.36
N CYS A 546 -11.49 -19.31 -0.65
CA CYS A 546 -11.19 -20.41 -1.56
C CYS A 546 -10.38 -21.47 -0.84
N GLU A 547 -10.71 -22.73 -1.05
CA GLU A 547 -9.89 -23.85 -0.63
C GLU A 547 -8.95 -24.28 -1.75
N VAL A 548 -7.67 -24.39 -1.45
CA VAL A 548 -6.66 -24.97 -2.34
C VAL A 548 -6.71 -26.47 -2.17
N THR A 549 -7.26 -27.19 -3.15
CA THR A 549 -7.60 -28.62 -3.04
C THR A 549 -6.49 -29.57 -3.47
N SER A 550 -5.55 -29.07 -4.26
CA SER A 550 -4.44 -29.86 -4.82
C SER A 550 -3.32 -28.94 -5.33
N ARG A 551 -2.23 -29.52 -5.78
CA ARG A 551 -1.09 -28.88 -6.42
C ARG A 551 -0.23 -27.98 -5.51
N PHE A 552 -0.85 -27.19 -4.63
CA PHE A 552 -0.16 -26.25 -3.73
C PHE A 552 -0.76 -26.29 -2.33
N THR A 553 0.03 -25.92 -1.34
CA THR A 553 -0.50 -25.40 -0.07
C THR A 553 -0.89 -23.92 -0.23
N ALA A 554 -1.70 -23.40 0.69
CA ALA A 554 -2.04 -21.98 0.71
C ALA A 554 -0.78 -21.10 0.86
N ALA A 555 0.19 -21.55 1.63
CA ALA A 555 1.47 -20.86 1.81
C ALA A 555 2.29 -20.81 0.51
N GLU A 556 2.41 -21.92 -0.21
CA GLU A 556 3.11 -21.96 -1.50
C GLU A 556 2.41 -21.08 -2.55
N LEU A 557 1.08 -21.13 -2.60
CA LEU A 557 0.33 -20.31 -3.55
C LEU A 557 0.48 -18.81 -3.27
N THR A 558 0.44 -18.40 -1.98
CA THR A 558 0.69 -16.98 -1.61
C THR A 558 2.10 -16.53 -1.98
N GLN A 559 3.11 -17.40 -1.82
CA GLN A 559 4.48 -17.10 -2.23
C GLN A 559 4.62 -16.95 -3.74
N LYS A 560 3.99 -17.84 -4.51
CA LYS A 560 4.00 -17.75 -5.97
C LYS A 560 3.32 -16.47 -6.47
N LEU A 561 2.17 -16.13 -5.92
CA LEU A 561 1.45 -14.92 -6.29
C LEU A 561 2.21 -13.64 -5.94
N ILE A 562 2.90 -13.58 -4.80
CA ILE A 562 3.68 -12.40 -4.43
C ILE A 562 4.89 -12.17 -5.35
N GLU A 563 5.44 -13.23 -5.98
CA GLU A 563 6.47 -13.05 -7.02
C GLU A 563 5.93 -12.41 -8.31
N HIS A 564 4.60 -12.51 -8.54
CA HIS A 564 3.89 -11.78 -9.59
C HIS A 564 3.35 -10.41 -9.11
N ASP A 565 3.83 -9.91 -7.96
CA ASP A 565 3.37 -8.69 -7.30
C ASP A 565 1.86 -8.70 -6.97
N VAL A 566 1.31 -9.88 -6.63
CA VAL A 566 -0.07 -10.07 -6.18
C VAL A 566 -0.10 -10.51 -4.73
N LEU A 567 -0.71 -9.70 -3.87
CA LEU A 567 -0.86 -9.97 -2.44
C LEU A 567 -2.26 -10.52 -2.15
N ILE A 568 -2.33 -11.71 -1.57
CA ILE A 568 -3.57 -12.37 -1.13
C ILE A 568 -3.50 -12.74 0.35
N SER A 569 -4.64 -13.00 0.98
CA SER A 569 -4.68 -13.45 2.37
C SER A 569 -4.58 -14.98 2.47
N ASN A 570 -3.55 -15.47 3.18
CA ASN A 570 -3.54 -16.85 3.66
C ASN A 570 -4.42 -16.96 4.91
N CYS A 571 -5.50 -17.72 4.81
CA CYS A 571 -6.46 -17.91 5.90
C CYS A 571 -6.28 -19.24 6.65
N THR A 572 -5.35 -20.10 6.24
CA THR A 572 -5.12 -21.42 6.87
C THR A 572 -4.81 -21.31 8.36
N LEU A 573 -4.03 -20.28 8.76
CA LEU A 573 -3.64 -20.05 10.14
C LEU A 573 -4.58 -19.11 10.91
N LYS A 574 -5.70 -18.70 10.29
CA LYS A 574 -6.68 -17.83 10.94
C LYS A 574 -7.31 -18.56 12.13
N ARG A 575 -7.53 -17.81 13.23
CA ARG A 575 -8.10 -18.34 14.48
C ARG A 575 -9.40 -19.13 14.23
N ASN A 576 -9.45 -20.35 14.74
CA ASN A 576 -10.62 -21.24 14.65
C ASN A 576 -11.08 -21.61 13.22
N MET A 577 -10.19 -21.57 12.23
CA MET A 577 -10.44 -22.26 10.96
C MET A 577 -10.46 -23.78 11.17
N GLN A 578 -11.19 -24.50 10.30
CA GLN A 578 -11.18 -25.96 10.31
C GLN A 578 -9.77 -26.47 9.97
N GLY A 579 -9.18 -27.27 10.88
CA GLY A 579 -7.83 -27.80 10.71
C GLY A 579 -7.69 -28.68 9.45
N GLY A 580 -6.48 -28.69 8.88
CA GLY A 580 -6.13 -29.55 7.74
C GLY A 580 -6.65 -29.07 6.37
N ARG A 581 -7.24 -27.89 6.28
CA ARG A 581 -7.69 -27.28 5.03
C ARG A 581 -6.77 -26.12 4.65
N GLU A 582 -6.42 -26.04 3.37
CA GLU A 582 -5.61 -24.97 2.81
C GLU A 582 -6.51 -23.86 2.28
N LEU A 583 -6.57 -22.74 2.96
CA LEU A 583 -7.56 -21.69 2.72
C LEU A 583 -6.91 -20.34 2.41
N ILE A 584 -7.37 -19.71 1.34
CA ILE A 584 -7.00 -18.35 0.94
C ILE A 584 -8.23 -17.48 0.81
N ARG A 585 -8.07 -16.16 0.94
CA ARG A 585 -9.14 -15.20 0.65
C ARG A 585 -8.68 -14.23 -0.43
N LEU A 586 -9.53 -14.06 -1.44
CA LEU A 586 -9.32 -13.18 -2.58
C LEU A 586 -10.39 -12.08 -2.59
N ALA A 587 -9.97 -10.83 -2.62
CA ALA A 587 -10.87 -9.69 -2.83
C ALA A 587 -11.45 -9.72 -4.25
N VAL A 588 -12.64 -9.16 -4.42
CA VAL A 588 -13.16 -8.78 -5.73
C VAL A 588 -12.68 -7.35 -6.02
N ARG A 589 -12.06 -7.15 -7.18
CA ARG A 589 -11.55 -5.85 -7.64
C ARG A 589 -12.29 -5.40 -8.90
N ASP A 590 -11.65 -4.61 -9.74
CA ASP A 590 -12.20 -4.30 -11.06
C ASP A 590 -11.92 -5.43 -12.06
N ARG A 591 -12.60 -5.38 -13.19
CA ARG A 591 -12.50 -6.37 -14.27
C ARG A 591 -11.06 -6.66 -14.70
N LYS A 592 -10.23 -5.63 -14.79
CA LYS A 592 -8.84 -5.75 -15.25
C LYS A 592 -7.98 -6.54 -14.26
N ASP A 593 -8.08 -6.20 -13.00
CA ASP A 593 -7.30 -6.83 -11.93
C ASP A 593 -7.77 -8.27 -11.67
N ASP A 594 -9.10 -8.50 -11.69
CA ASP A 594 -9.69 -9.83 -11.51
C ASP A 594 -9.30 -10.77 -12.66
N ALA A 595 -9.35 -10.30 -13.91
CA ALA A 595 -8.87 -11.08 -15.06
C ALA A 595 -7.39 -11.43 -14.95
N ARG A 596 -6.55 -10.47 -14.51
CA ARG A 596 -5.11 -10.68 -14.36
C ARG A 596 -4.77 -11.77 -13.33
N ILE A 597 -5.41 -11.76 -12.16
CA ILE A 597 -5.14 -12.79 -11.15
C ILE A 597 -5.60 -14.17 -11.63
N VAL A 598 -6.76 -14.25 -12.30
CA VAL A 598 -7.25 -15.52 -12.88
C VAL A 598 -6.29 -16.07 -13.93
N GLU A 599 -5.75 -15.22 -14.80
CA GLU A 599 -4.74 -15.60 -15.78
C GLU A 599 -3.48 -16.16 -15.09
N ILE A 600 -2.97 -15.49 -14.06
CA ILE A 600 -1.80 -15.95 -13.29
C ILE A 600 -2.12 -17.31 -12.66
N LEU A 601 -3.28 -17.45 -11.98
CA LEU A 601 -3.67 -18.69 -11.32
C LEU A 601 -3.79 -19.87 -12.30
N LYS A 602 -4.32 -19.65 -13.51
CA LYS A 602 -4.41 -20.69 -14.54
C LYS A 602 -3.06 -21.11 -15.10
N ASN A 603 -2.06 -20.22 -15.08
CA ASN A 603 -0.72 -20.48 -15.61
C ASN A 603 0.26 -21.04 -14.57
N LEU A 604 -0.06 -20.99 -13.29
CA LEU A 604 0.72 -21.60 -12.21
C LEU A 604 0.56 -23.12 -12.20
#